data_f5bd9277359276cb441d9fac1a558aca
#
_entry.id   f5bd9277359276cb441d9fac1a558aca
#
_cell.length_a   1.000
_cell.length_b   1.000
_cell.length_c   1.000
_cell.angle_alpha   90.00
_cell.angle_beta   90.00
_cell.angle_gamma   90.00
#
_symmetry.space_group_name_H-M   'P 1'
#
loop_
_entity.id
_entity.type
_entity.pdbx_description
1 polymer ?
#
loop_
_entity_poly.entity_id
_entity_poly.type
_entity_poly.pdbx_seq_one_letter_code
_entity_poly.pdbx_strand_id
1 'polypeptide(L)'
;MAETFYGKVVRVSDGDTIKVLTDASCTGTFQCTDGKKEHRIRLAEIDTPESKQPWGKKAKQALLSIVGGKVVRVEQTDVDRYGRIVGHIYVDDLWVNGQLVKTGNAWVYRRYAKSTELFSYEQEAKQNGVGLWALPEAERMPPWEWRRKK
;
A
#
# COMPACT_ATOMS: atom_id res chain seq x y z
N MET A 1 19.42 -1.02 -5.08
CA MET A 1 19.22 -1.97 -3.97
C MET A 1 18.14 -1.48 -3.04
N ALA A 2 17.21 -2.32 -2.68
CA ALA A 2 16.13 -1.92 -1.78
C ALA A 2 16.66 -1.86 -0.35
N GLU A 3 16.31 -0.79 0.35
CA GLU A 3 16.55 -0.71 1.78
C GLU A 3 15.40 -1.39 2.52
N THR A 4 15.73 -2.09 3.59
CA THR A 4 14.73 -2.76 4.42
C THR A 4 14.78 -2.17 5.82
N PHE A 5 13.63 -1.81 6.33
CA PHE A 5 13.51 -1.34 7.70
C PHE A 5 12.16 -1.75 8.29
N TYR A 6 12.04 -1.60 9.60
CA TYR A 6 10.81 -1.94 10.32
C TYR A 6 10.23 -0.67 10.93
N GLY A 7 8.91 -0.56 10.91
CA GLY A 7 8.24 0.57 11.52
C GLY A 7 6.87 0.18 12.03
N LYS A 8 6.42 0.88 13.06
CA LYS A 8 5.08 0.67 13.61
C LYS A 8 4.07 1.52 12.83
N VAL A 9 3.04 0.89 12.33
CA VAL A 9 1.98 1.61 11.61
C VAL A 9 1.15 2.40 12.62
N VAL A 10 1.13 3.71 12.45
CA VAL A 10 0.39 4.63 13.31
C VAL A 10 -0.81 5.24 12.63
N ARG A 11 -0.87 5.14 11.30
CA ARG A 11 -2.00 5.67 10.54
C ARG A 11 -2.10 4.96 9.19
N VAL A 12 -3.32 4.70 8.77
CA VAL A 12 -3.63 4.30 7.40
C VAL A 12 -4.32 5.52 6.77
N SER A 13 -3.68 6.14 5.78
CA SER A 13 -4.21 7.37 5.17
C SER A 13 -5.26 7.05 4.11
N ASP A 14 -5.00 6.03 3.31
CA ASP A 14 -5.95 5.47 2.35
C ASP A 14 -5.54 4.03 2.05
N GLY A 15 -6.15 3.42 1.03
CA GLY A 15 -5.96 1.99 0.77
C GLY A 15 -4.54 1.58 0.38
N ASP A 16 -3.68 2.53 0.04
CA ASP A 16 -2.30 2.25 -0.40
C ASP A 16 -1.25 3.16 0.24
N THR A 17 -1.60 3.88 1.29
CA THR A 17 -0.65 4.79 1.95
C THR A 17 -0.78 4.69 3.47
N ILE A 18 0.36 4.50 4.12
CA ILE A 18 0.43 4.39 5.58
C ILE A 18 1.49 5.34 6.13
N LYS A 19 1.38 5.62 7.43
CA LYS A 19 2.45 6.26 8.18
C LYS A 19 3.01 5.27 9.18
N VAL A 20 4.34 5.21 9.25
CA VAL A 20 5.03 4.37 10.21
C VAL A 20 5.96 5.21 11.06
N LEU A 21 6.17 4.77 12.29
CA LEU A 21 7.18 5.35 13.17
C LEU A 21 8.38 4.42 13.23
N THR A 22 9.54 4.98 13.02
CA THR A 22 10.80 4.26 13.16
C THR A 22 11.62 4.90 14.27
N ASP A 23 12.50 4.11 14.83
CA ASP A 23 13.44 4.60 15.84
C ASP A 23 14.74 5.00 15.17
N ALA A 24 14.62 5.96 14.25
CA ALA A 24 15.71 6.35 13.36
C ALA A 24 16.90 6.96 14.10
N SER A 25 16.67 7.47 15.27
CA SER A 25 17.72 8.11 16.07
C SER A 25 18.76 7.12 16.61
N CYS A 26 18.43 5.84 16.60
CA CYS A 26 19.31 4.80 17.08
C CYS A 26 20.09 4.11 15.97
N THR A 27 19.92 4.54 14.74
CA THR A 27 20.60 3.89 13.63
C THR A 27 22.01 4.42 13.47
N GLY A 28 22.98 3.61 13.87
CA GLY A 28 24.38 3.85 13.57
C GLY A 28 25.05 4.97 14.34
N THR A 29 24.43 5.55 15.34
CA THR A 29 25.03 6.58 16.16
C THR A 29 24.79 6.30 17.64
N PHE A 30 25.59 6.96 18.47
CA PHE A 30 25.46 6.82 19.92
C PHE A 30 24.26 7.55 20.49
N GLN A 31 23.67 8.42 19.72
CA GLN A 31 22.65 9.29 20.24
C GLN A 31 21.30 8.82 19.82
N CYS A 32 20.72 7.93 20.61
CA CYS A 32 19.32 7.62 20.49
C CYS A 32 18.56 8.76 21.14
N THR A 33 18.15 9.71 20.35
CA THR A 33 17.26 10.76 20.87
C THR A 33 15.88 10.15 21.01
N ASP A 34 15.02 10.76 21.80
CA ASP A 34 13.64 10.28 21.95
C ASP A 34 12.82 10.46 20.69
N GLY A 35 13.42 11.01 19.65
CA GLY A 35 12.72 11.31 18.43
C GLY A 35 12.44 10.07 17.62
N LYS A 36 11.19 9.65 17.60
CA LYS A 36 10.73 8.72 16.62
C LYS A 36 10.48 9.48 15.34
N LYS A 37 10.87 8.88 14.22
CA LYS A 37 10.71 9.51 12.94
C LYS A 37 9.51 8.92 12.22
N GLU A 38 8.65 9.82 11.73
CA GLU A 38 7.51 9.42 10.91
C GLU A 38 7.91 9.33 9.45
N HIS A 39 7.43 8.27 8.80
CA HIS A 39 7.61 8.12 7.36
C HIS A 39 6.26 7.82 6.72
N ARG A 40 6.00 8.49 5.60
CA ARG A 40 4.84 8.15 4.76
C ARG A 40 5.29 7.11 3.75
N ILE A 41 4.56 6.01 3.69
CA ILE A 41 4.88 4.89 2.80
C ILE A 41 3.75 4.73 1.79
N ARG A 42 4.08 4.81 0.52
CA ARG A 42 3.18 4.49 -0.59
C ARG A 42 3.46 3.05 -1.00
N LEU A 43 2.46 2.19 -0.96
CA LEU A 43 2.65 0.79 -1.34
C LEU A 43 2.98 0.70 -2.83
N ALA A 44 4.07 -0.01 -3.14
CA ALA A 44 4.61 -0.08 -4.50
C ALA A 44 3.71 -0.89 -5.43
N GLU A 45 3.67 -0.48 -6.69
CA GLU A 45 3.12 -1.25 -7.82
C GLU A 45 1.61 -1.44 -7.81
N ILE A 46 0.90 -0.93 -6.81
CA ILE A 46 -0.55 -1.03 -6.73
C ILE A 46 -1.17 0.36 -6.64
N ASP A 47 -2.46 0.44 -6.95
CA ASP A 47 -3.22 1.67 -6.82
C ASP A 47 -4.61 1.29 -6.33
N THR A 48 -5.04 1.90 -5.23
CA THR A 48 -6.33 1.59 -4.63
C THR A 48 -7.34 2.67 -4.95
N PRO A 49 -8.65 2.32 -4.97
CA PRO A 49 -9.67 3.33 -5.18
C PRO A 49 -9.53 4.49 -4.20
N GLU A 50 -9.71 5.71 -4.70
CA GLU A 50 -9.66 6.92 -3.90
C GLU A 50 -10.80 6.93 -2.88
N SER A 51 -10.65 7.67 -1.80
CA SER A 51 -11.63 7.65 -0.69
C SER A 51 -13.05 7.96 -1.12
N LYS A 52 -13.24 8.79 -2.13
CA LYS A 52 -14.56 9.15 -2.64
C LYS A 52 -15.03 8.27 -3.80
N GLN A 53 -14.19 7.40 -4.26
CA GLN A 53 -14.47 6.47 -5.34
C GLN A 53 -15.21 5.25 -4.79
N PRO A 54 -16.06 4.58 -5.58
CA PRO A 54 -16.63 3.29 -5.17
C PRO A 54 -15.54 2.33 -4.74
N TRP A 55 -15.74 1.67 -3.61
CA TRP A 55 -14.79 0.79 -2.94
C TRP A 55 -13.64 1.49 -2.20
N GLY A 56 -13.53 2.81 -2.28
CA GLY A 56 -12.41 3.53 -1.64
C GLY A 56 -12.33 3.33 -0.13
N LYS A 57 -13.46 3.45 0.55
CA LYS A 57 -13.49 3.27 2.00
C LYS A 57 -13.21 1.82 2.40
N LYS A 58 -13.70 0.87 1.62
CA LYS A 58 -13.47 -0.56 1.87
C LYS A 58 -12.02 -0.94 1.65
N ALA A 59 -11.37 -0.34 0.63
CA ALA A 59 -9.94 -0.57 0.39
C ALA A 59 -9.10 -0.08 1.58
N LYS A 60 -9.41 1.11 2.08
CA LYS A 60 -8.75 1.64 3.27
C LYS A 60 -8.96 0.73 4.48
N GLN A 61 -10.18 0.28 4.67
CA GLN A 61 -10.52 -0.61 5.78
C GLN A 61 -9.78 -1.93 5.68
N ALA A 62 -9.64 -2.46 4.46
CA ALA A 62 -8.90 -3.70 4.22
C ALA A 62 -7.44 -3.55 4.65
N LEU A 63 -6.80 -2.46 4.24
CA LEU A 63 -5.41 -2.22 4.65
C LEU A 63 -5.30 -2.05 6.16
N LEU A 64 -6.20 -1.27 6.75
CA LEU A 64 -6.22 -1.05 8.19
C LEU A 64 -6.34 -2.36 8.96
N SER A 65 -7.17 -3.28 8.49
CA SER A 65 -7.37 -4.55 9.18
C SER A 65 -6.14 -5.45 9.13
N ILE A 66 -5.29 -5.27 8.11
CA ILE A 66 -4.07 -6.06 7.98
C ILE A 66 -2.92 -5.47 8.79
N VAL A 67 -2.73 -4.15 8.74
CA VAL A 67 -1.51 -3.52 9.26
C VAL A 67 -1.72 -2.62 10.46
N GLY A 68 -2.96 -2.27 10.81
CA GLY A 68 -3.24 -1.28 11.85
C GLY A 68 -2.57 -1.61 13.18
N GLY A 69 -1.76 -0.70 13.68
CA GLY A 69 -1.08 -0.85 14.97
C GLY A 69 0.04 -1.89 14.99
N LYS A 70 0.37 -2.48 13.87
CA LYS A 70 1.39 -3.53 13.80
C LYS A 70 2.73 -2.98 13.36
N VAL A 71 3.80 -3.71 13.68
CA VAL A 71 5.12 -3.46 13.13
C VAL A 71 5.20 -4.16 11.79
N VAL A 72 5.56 -3.40 10.76
CA VAL A 72 5.69 -3.93 9.40
C VAL A 72 7.13 -3.86 8.94
N ARG A 73 7.49 -4.76 8.05
CA ARG A 73 8.76 -4.69 7.33
C ARG A 73 8.51 -3.94 6.03
N VAL A 74 9.33 -2.92 5.79
CA VAL A 74 9.23 -2.11 4.57
C VAL A 74 10.46 -2.39 3.71
N GLU A 75 10.24 -2.83 2.49
CA GLU A 75 11.30 -2.94 1.48
C GLU A 75 11.16 -1.76 0.54
N GLN A 76 11.97 -0.74 0.78
CA GLN A 76 11.94 0.50 0.01
C GLN A 76 12.51 0.29 -1.37
N THR A 77 11.77 0.69 -2.39
CA THR A 77 12.22 0.60 -3.78
C THR A 77 12.46 1.97 -4.40
N ASP A 78 11.85 3.01 -3.86
CA ASP A 78 11.93 4.35 -4.44
C ASP A 78 11.48 5.39 -3.43
N VAL A 79 11.60 6.66 -3.80
CA VAL A 79 10.98 7.79 -3.11
C VAL A 79 10.26 8.59 -4.19
N ASP A 80 8.98 8.90 -3.97
CA ASP A 80 8.24 9.63 -4.98
C ASP A 80 8.47 11.14 -4.86
N ARG A 81 7.93 11.89 -5.81
CA ARG A 81 8.13 13.34 -5.87
C ARG A 81 7.47 14.10 -4.72
N TYR A 82 6.61 13.43 -3.96
CA TYR A 82 5.95 14.02 -2.79
C TYR A 82 6.68 13.70 -1.49
N GLY A 83 7.84 13.04 -1.58
CA GLY A 83 8.63 12.66 -0.43
C GLY A 83 8.16 11.40 0.29
N ARG A 84 7.24 10.64 -0.32
CA ARG A 84 6.82 9.37 0.26
C ARG A 84 7.80 8.28 -0.14
N ILE A 85 8.09 7.40 0.81
CA ILE A 85 8.82 6.18 0.50
C ILE A 85 7.88 5.27 -0.28
N VAL A 86 8.36 4.71 -1.39
CA VAL A 86 7.61 3.72 -2.15
C VAL A 86 8.20 2.36 -1.81
N GLY A 87 7.36 1.41 -1.41
CA GLY A 87 7.90 0.13 -1.00
C GLY A 87 6.89 -1.00 -0.90
N HIS A 88 7.44 -2.18 -0.68
CA HIS A 88 6.65 -3.37 -0.39
C HIS A 88 6.54 -3.55 1.11
N ILE A 89 5.36 -3.89 1.57
CA ILE A 89 5.04 -4.00 2.98
C ILE A 89 4.77 -5.46 3.33
N TYR A 90 5.37 -5.90 4.43
CA TYR A 90 5.17 -7.27 4.92
C TYR A 90 4.75 -7.23 6.38
N VAL A 91 3.73 -8.02 6.70
CA VAL A 91 3.36 -8.33 8.08
C VAL A 91 3.68 -9.81 8.24
N ASP A 92 4.67 -10.10 9.07
CA ASP A 92 5.24 -11.44 9.14
C ASP A 92 5.63 -11.89 7.73
N ASP A 93 5.11 -13.00 7.24
CA ASP A 93 5.42 -13.50 5.89
C ASP A 93 4.43 -13.03 4.83
N LEU A 94 3.43 -12.24 5.23
CA LEU A 94 2.38 -11.81 4.30
C LEU A 94 2.83 -10.57 3.52
N TRP A 95 2.87 -10.69 2.20
CA TRP A 95 3.13 -9.56 1.31
C TRP A 95 1.83 -8.77 1.14
N VAL A 96 1.75 -7.64 1.84
CA VAL A 96 0.51 -6.87 1.92
C VAL A 96 0.09 -6.32 0.55
N ASN A 97 1.04 -5.83 -0.24
CA ASN A 97 0.76 -5.32 -1.60
C ASN A 97 0.02 -6.39 -2.41
N GLY A 98 0.57 -7.60 -2.42
CA GLY A 98 -0.04 -8.72 -3.15
C GLY A 98 -1.39 -9.12 -2.59
N GLN A 99 -1.53 -9.13 -1.28
CA GLN A 99 -2.78 -9.50 -0.62
C GLN A 99 -3.92 -8.55 -0.99
N LEU A 100 -3.63 -7.26 -1.07
CA LEU A 100 -4.64 -6.27 -1.45
C LEU A 100 -5.14 -6.49 -2.88
N VAL A 101 -4.25 -6.83 -3.81
CA VAL A 101 -4.64 -7.16 -5.18
C VAL A 101 -5.45 -8.46 -5.21
N LYS A 102 -4.96 -9.47 -4.51
CA LYS A 102 -5.57 -10.80 -4.49
C LYS A 102 -7.01 -10.77 -3.96
N THR A 103 -7.28 -9.90 -2.99
CA THR A 103 -8.59 -9.78 -2.37
C THR A 103 -9.49 -8.73 -3.04
N GLY A 104 -9.04 -8.14 -4.13
CA GLY A 104 -9.84 -7.19 -4.90
C GLY A 104 -9.94 -5.81 -4.28
N ASN A 105 -8.94 -5.41 -3.50
CA ASN A 105 -8.92 -4.09 -2.88
C ASN A 105 -7.98 -3.11 -3.57
N ALA A 106 -7.24 -3.58 -4.56
CA ALA A 106 -6.28 -2.75 -5.27
C ALA A 106 -6.20 -3.18 -6.73
N TRP A 107 -5.92 -2.22 -7.59
CA TRP A 107 -5.54 -2.46 -8.97
C TRP A 107 -4.03 -2.60 -9.06
N VAL A 108 -3.53 -3.39 -10.00
CA VAL A 108 -2.12 -3.34 -10.37
C VAL A 108 -1.90 -2.01 -11.09
N TYR A 109 -0.95 -1.21 -10.60
CA TYR A 109 -0.67 0.10 -11.20
C TYR A 109 0.22 -0.10 -12.43
N ARG A 110 -0.40 -0.17 -13.59
CA ARG A 110 0.25 -0.58 -14.83
C ARG A 110 1.51 0.21 -15.15
N ARG A 111 1.50 1.50 -14.85
CA ARG A 111 2.64 2.38 -15.15
C ARG A 111 3.89 1.98 -14.38
N TYR A 112 3.75 1.43 -13.18
CA TYR A 112 4.87 1.15 -12.29
C TYR A 112 5.05 -0.32 -11.95
N ALA A 113 4.16 -1.17 -12.41
CA ALA A 113 4.20 -2.58 -12.03
C ALA A 113 5.34 -3.32 -12.70
N LYS A 114 6.06 -4.11 -11.92
CA LYS A 114 7.16 -4.96 -12.37
C LYS A 114 6.97 -6.41 -12.00
N SER A 115 6.21 -6.67 -10.93
CA SER A 115 6.01 -8.01 -10.40
C SER A 115 4.92 -8.73 -11.18
N THR A 116 5.28 -9.78 -11.88
CA THR A 116 4.33 -10.56 -12.69
C THR A 116 3.26 -11.22 -11.83
N GLU A 117 3.58 -11.56 -10.60
CA GLU A 117 2.62 -12.17 -9.67
C GLU A 117 1.40 -11.27 -9.45
N LEU A 118 1.60 -9.95 -9.42
CA LEU A 118 0.49 -9.03 -9.20
C LEU A 118 -0.55 -9.11 -10.31
N PHE A 119 -0.10 -9.28 -11.55
CA PHE A 119 -1.04 -9.43 -12.67
C PHE A 119 -1.84 -10.73 -12.58
N SER A 120 -1.19 -11.80 -12.11
CA SER A 120 -1.89 -13.07 -11.88
C SER A 120 -2.93 -12.92 -10.76
N TYR A 121 -2.57 -12.26 -9.69
CA TYR A 121 -3.48 -12.02 -8.56
C TYR A 121 -4.68 -11.17 -8.98
N GLU A 122 -4.43 -10.14 -9.79
CA GLU A 122 -5.51 -9.28 -10.28
C GLU A 122 -6.46 -10.07 -11.19
N GLN A 123 -5.90 -10.86 -12.09
CA GLN A 123 -6.70 -11.66 -13.01
C GLN A 123 -7.58 -12.66 -12.24
N GLU A 124 -7.02 -13.32 -11.25
CA GLU A 124 -7.74 -14.24 -10.39
C GLU A 124 -8.85 -13.54 -9.62
N ALA A 125 -8.56 -12.36 -9.06
CA ALA A 125 -9.55 -11.56 -8.33
C ALA A 125 -10.72 -11.18 -9.24
N LYS A 126 -10.42 -10.78 -10.48
CA LYS A 126 -11.46 -10.45 -11.46
C LYS A 126 -12.33 -11.67 -11.78
N GLN A 127 -11.71 -12.82 -12.01
CA GLN A 127 -12.44 -14.05 -12.33
C GLN A 127 -13.35 -14.47 -11.17
N ASN A 128 -12.90 -14.28 -9.96
CA ASN A 128 -13.65 -14.66 -8.77
C ASN A 128 -14.65 -13.60 -8.33
N GLY A 129 -14.61 -12.41 -8.93
CA GLY A 129 -15.54 -11.33 -8.60
C GLY A 129 -15.43 -10.87 -7.15
N VAL A 130 -14.22 -10.80 -6.60
CA VAL A 130 -14.01 -10.41 -5.20
C VAL A 130 -13.69 -8.93 -5.09
N GLY A 131 -14.06 -8.35 -3.95
CA GLY A 131 -13.76 -6.96 -3.66
C GLY A 131 -14.39 -6.00 -4.67
N LEU A 132 -13.60 -5.08 -5.20
CA LEU A 132 -14.09 -4.11 -6.17
C LEU A 132 -14.60 -4.77 -7.47
N TRP A 133 -14.14 -5.99 -7.75
CA TRP A 133 -14.55 -6.73 -8.95
C TRP A 133 -15.98 -7.27 -8.85
N ALA A 134 -16.59 -7.19 -7.67
CA ALA A 134 -18.02 -7.47 -7.49
C ALA A 134 -18.90 -6.27 -7.81
N LEU A 135 -18.33 -5.08 -7.97
CA LEU A 135 -19.11 -3.88 -8.32
C LEU A 135 -19.61 -3.98 -9.76
N PRO A 136 -20.72 -3.28 -10.08
CA PRO A 136 -21.12 -3.13 -11.48
C PRO A 136 -19.98 -2.55 -12.30
N GLU A 137 -19.88 -2.96 -13.55
CA GLU A 137 -18.77 -2.56 -14.42
C GLU A 137 -18.61 -1.04 -14.51
N ALA A 138 -19.72 -0.31 -14.52
CA ALA A 138 -19.70 1.16 -14.60
C ALA A 138 -19.04 1.81 -13.36
N GLU A 139 -18.95 1.08 -12.26
CA GLU A 139 -18.36 1.59 -11.02
C GLU A 139 -16.91 1.14 -10.82
N ARG A 140 -16.35 0.38 -11.76
CA ARG A 140 -14.98 -0.15 -11.67
C ARG A 140 -14.03 0.72 -12.48
N MET A 141 -13.78 1.93 -12.01
CA MET A 141 -12.85 2.83 -12.68
C MET A 141 -11.46 2.72 -12.04
N PRO A 142 -10.39 2.58 -12.84
CA PRO A 142 -9.04 2.61 -12.28
C PRO A 142 -8.79 3.94 -11.56
N PRO A 143 -8.11 3.89 -10.40
CA PRO A 143 -7.88 5.12 -9.62
C PRO A 143 -7.15 6.20 -10.40
N TRP A 144 -6.21 5.82 -11.27
CA TRP A 144 -5.48 6.81 -12.09
C TRP A 144 -6.38 7.53 -13.08
N GLU A 145 -7.47 6.90 -13.55
CA GLU A 145 -8.47 7.56 -14.38
C GLU A 145 -9.40 8.45 -13.55
N TRP A 146 -9.77 7.96 -12.37
CA TRP A 146 -10.59 8.74 -11.44
C TRP A 146 -9.94 10.08 -11.11
N ARG A 147 -8.64 10.05 -10.83
CA ARG A 147 -7.90 11.27 -10.52
C ARG A 147 -7.86 12.25 -11.69
N ARG A 148 -7.87 11.75 -12.91
CA ARG A 148 -7.84 12.57 -14.12
C ARG A 148 -9.17 13.21 -14.45
N LYS A 149 -10.27 12.73 -13.88
CA LYS A 149 -11.60 13.27 -14.11
C LYS A 149 -11.83 14.61 -13.42
N LYS A 150 -10.99 14.98 -12.50
CA LYS A 150 -11.15 16.24 -11.76
C LYS A 150 -10.78 17.44 -12.60
#